data_f7cff06ee44fe12c01b98671a1f1cbf5
#
_entry.id   f7cff06ee44fe12c01b98671a1f1cbf5
#
_cell.length_a   1.000
_cell.length_b   1.000
_cell.length_c   1.000
_cell.angle_alpha   90.00
_cell.angle_beta   90.00
_cell.angle_gamma   90.00
#
_symmetry.space_group_name_H-M   'P 1'
#
loop_
_entity.id
_entity.type
_entity.pdbx_description
1 polymer ?
#
loop_
_entity_poly.entity_id
_entity_poly.type
_entity_poly.pdbx_seq_one_letter_code
_entity_poly.pdbx_strand_id
1 'polypeptide(L)'
;MRPLLAGEAVTYHGAFVHIDNAQLEPAVQSRLPILVGGNGARLLEYAGSHADIVGLQGLGRTGPDGHSHSVRWDNDRLRDQLAQVQRGASRRGDGRGVECNALVQVVAITGDRQAVYTALAERVDGLKPGELDASPYVLAGTVDEIATKVERLAEEYGITYFAVRALDDFAPVIRALQ
;
A
#
# COMPACT_ATOMS: atom_id res chain seq x y z
N MET A 1 20.93 -6.19 -1.47
CA MET A 1 19.79 -7.00 -0.97
C MET A 1 19.26 -8.00 -2.00
N ARG A 2 18.87 -7.60 -3.26
CA ARG A 2 18.35 -8.56 -4.25
C ARG A 2 19.26 -9.77 -4.50
N PRO A 3 20.60 -9.61 -4.73
CA PRO A 3 21.49 -10.77 -4.88
C PRO A 3 21.49 -11.68 -3.65
N LEU A 4 21.50 -11.10 -2.45
CA LEU A 4 21.43 -11.87 -1.18
C LEU A 4 20.13 -12.70 -1.10
N LEU A 5 18.99 -12.10 -1.46
CA LEU A 5 17.68 -12.80 -1.50
C LEU A 5 17.62 -13.88 -2.61
N ALA A 6 18.45 -13.77 -3.63
CA ALA A 6 18.62 -14.79 -4.67
C ALA A 6 19.58 -15.92 -4.28
N GLY A 7 20.13 -15.88 -3.05
CA GLY A 7 21.09 -16.88 -2.56
C GLY A 7 22.55 -16.67 -3.01
N GLU A 8 22.85 -15.50 -3.59
CA GLU A 8 24.21 -15.15 -3.98
C GLU A 8 25.03 -14.72 -2.78
N ALA A 9 26.33 -15.04 -2.77
CA ALA A 9 27.26 -14.49 -1.79
C ALA A 9 27.49 -13.00 -2.07
N VAL A 10 27.31 -12.16 -1.05
CA VAL A 10 27.36 -10.70 -1.17
C VAL A 10 28.41 -10.12 -0.24
N THR A 11 29.28 -9.31 -0.81
CA THR A 11 30.17 -8.40 -0.08
C THR A 11 29.77 -6.97 -0.45
N TYR A 12 29.51 -6.13 0.56
CA TYR A 12 29.12 -4.74 0.36
C TYR A 12 29.67 -3.86 1.47
N HIS A 13 30.41 -2.82 1.09
CA HIS A 13 30.98 -1.84 2.03
C HIS A 13 30.42 -0.46 1.72
N GLY A 14 29.33 -0.09 2.38
CA GLY A 14 28.71 1.22 2.29
C GLY A 14 29.04 2.11 3.50
N ALA A 15 28.54 3.35 3.48
CA ALA A 15 28.79 4.31 4.56
C ALA A 15 28.19 3.90 5.91
N PHE A 16 27.11 3.11 5.92
CA PHE A 16 26.37 2.74 7.12
C PHE A 16 26.21 1.22 7.30
N VAL A 17 26.47 0.45 6.26
CA VAL A 17 26.27 -1.01 6.28
C VAL A 17 27.49 -1.67 5.66
N HIS A 18 28.04 -2.65 6.36
CA HIS A 18 29.12 -3.51 5.89
C HIS A 18 28.64 -4.95 5.93
N ILE A 19 28.84 -5.66 4.84
CA ILE A 19 28.49 -7.07 4.67
C ILE A 19 29.70 -7.75 4.03
N ASP A 20 30.23 -8.79 4.65
CA ASP A 20 31.35 -9.56 4.12
C ASP A 20 30.92 -10.99 3.86
N ASN A 21 30.95 -11.39 2.57
CA ASN A 21 30.68 -12.74 2.11
C ASN A 21 29.44 -13.38 2.74
N ALA A 22 28.36 -12.58 2.93
CA ALA A 22 27.10 -13.07 3.47
C ALA A 22 26.30 -13.79 2.39
N GLN A 23 25.68 -14.89 2.75
CA GLN A 23 24.80 -15.68 1.89
C GLN A 23 23.60 -16.15 2.68
N LEU A 24 22.42 -16.17 2.04
CA LEU A 24 21.21 -16.75 2.59
C LEU A 24 20.94 -18.11 1.94
N GLU A 25 20.81 -19.14 2.75
CA GLU A 25 20.50 -20.50 2.29
C GLU A 25 19.37 -21.11 3.12
N PRO A 26 18.50 -21.90 2.45
CA PRO A 26 18.31 -21.98 1.01
C PRO A 26 17.54 -20.77 0.46
N ALA A 27 17.80 -20.40 -0.78
CA ALA A 27 16.94 -19.46 -1.50
C ALA A 27 15.58 -20.13 -1.73
N VAL A 28 14.54 -19.64 -1.04
CA VAL A 28 13.20 -20.25 -1.07
C VAL A 28 12.52 -20.03 -2.44
N GLN A 29 12.88 -18.95 -3.11
CA GLN A 29 12.35 -18.57 -4.42
C GLN A 29 13.47 -18.04 -5.31
N SER A 30 13.35 -18.25 -6.63
CA SER A 30 14.27 -17.67 -7.61
C SER A 30 14.22 -16.13 -7.61
N ARG A 31 13.09 -15.56 -7.17
CA ARG A 31 12.90 -14.13 -7.00
C ARG A 31 11.89 -13.84 -5.88
N LEU A 32 12.35 -13.19 -4.84
CA LEU A 32 11.50 -12.69 -3.76
C LEU A 32 11.06 -11.27 -4.08
N PRO A 33 9.74 -10.97 -4.19
CA PRO A 33 9.25 -9.60 -4.37
C PRO A 33 9.60 -8.72 -3.16
N ILE A 34 10.02 -7.49 -3.44
CA ILE A 34 10.33 -6.51 -2.38
C ILE A 34 9.22 -5.48 -2.35
N LEU A 35 8.53 -5.41 -1.20
CA LEU A 35 7.57 -4.35 -0.92
C LEU A 35 8.26 -3.22 -0.16
N VAL A 36 8.07 -1.99 -0.62
CA VAL A 36 8.50 -0.78 0.09
C VAL A 36 7.29 0.07 0.40
N GLY A 37 7.02 0.27 1.69
CA GLY A 37 5.93 1.12 2.17
C GLY A 37 6.44 2.49 2.63
N GLY A 38 5.63 3.51 2.43
CA GLY A 38 5.92 4.85 2.93
C GLY A 38 5.00 5.93 2.39
N ASN A 39 5.21 7.17 2.86
CA ASN A 39 4.32 8.30 2.58
C ASN A 39 5.05 9.53 2.01
N GLY A 40 6.37 9.56 2.08
CA GLY A 40 7.17 10.68 1.62
C GLY A 40 7.48 10.60 0.12
N ALA A 41 7.44 11.74 -0.58
CA ALA A 41 7.63 11.81 -2.03
C ALA A 41 8.94 11.14 -2.52
N ARG A 42 10.07 11.40 -1.85
CA ARG A 42 11.36 10.78 -2.18
C ARG A 42 11.35 9.27 -2.05
N LEU A 43 10.72 8.76 -0.98
CA LEU A 43 10.65 7.32 -0.74
C LEU A 43 9.74 6.64 -1.76
N LEU A 44 8.60 7.24 -2.10
CA LEU A 44 7.67 6.70 -3.10
C LEU A 44 8.30 6.68 -4.50
N GLU A 45 9.03 7.73 -4.88
CA GLU A 45 9.76 7.77 -6.14
C GLU A 45 10.88 6.72 -6.17
N TYR A 46 11.64 6.58 -5.07
CA TYR A 46 12.64 5.52 -4.93
C TYR A 46 12.01 4.13 -5.01
N ALA A 47 10.89 3.91 -4.30
CA ALA A 47 10.16 2.66 -4.33
C ALA A 47 9.65 2.32 -5.73
N GLY A 48 9.07 3.29 -6.45
CA GLY A 48 8.66 3.14 -7.84
C GLY A 48 9.78 2.65 -8.75
N SER A 49 11.01 3.14 -8.54
CA SER A 49 12.16 2.75 -9.37
C SER A 49 12.81 1.43 -8.96
N HIS A 50 12.66 0.96 -7.71
CA HIS A 50 13.45 -0.16 -7.18
C HIS A 50 12.62 -1.31 -6.58
N ALA A 51 11.40 -1.05 -6.07
CA ALA A 51 10.56 -2.06 -5.48
C ALA A 51 9.75 -2.85 -6.54
N ASP A 52 9.26 -4.02 -6.15
CA ASP A 52 8.27 -4.77 -6.95
C ASP A 52 6.86 -4.31 -6.58
N ILE A 53 6.65 -3.97 -5.30
CA ILE A 53 5.37 -3.54 -4.74
C ILE A 53 5.60 -2.25 -3.94
N VAL A 54 4.73 -1.26 -4.11
CA VAL A 54 4.70 -0.04 -3.29
C VAL A 54 3.49 -0.05 -2.39
N GLY A 55 3.73 0.02 -1.07
CA GLY A 55 2.67 0.02 -0.06
C GLY A 55 2.21 1.43 0.31
N LEU A 56 0.93 1.72 0.07
CA LEU A 56 0.25 2.95 0.47
C LEU A 56 -0.53 2.69 1.77
N GLN A 57 -0.34 3.54 2.78
CA GLN A 57 -0.89 3.31 4.12
C GLN A 57 -1.93 4.35 4.55
N GLY A 58 -2.10 5.43 3.80
CA GLY A 58 -2.98 6.53 4.16
C GLY A 58 -2.54 7.30 5.41
N LEU A 59 -1.31 7.13 5.85
CA LEU A 59 -0.77 7.87 7.00
C LEU A 59 -0.09 9.15 6.53
N GLY A 60 -0.20 10.20 7.36
CA GLY A 60 0.46 11.46 7.17
C GLY A 60 1.75 11.58 7.99
N ARG A 61 1.90 12.72 8.71
CA ARG A 61 3.08 12.98 9.52
C ARG A 61 3.09 12.10 10.78
N THR A 62 4.25 11.56 11.11
CA THR A 62 4.49 10.91 12.39
C THR A 62 4.60 11.97 13.50
N GLY A 63 3.93 11.74 14.59
CA GLY A 63 3.97 12.60 15.78
C GLY A 63 5.33 12.60 16.47
N PRO A 64 5.53 13.52 17.45
CA PRO A 64 6.78 13.61 18.21
C PRO A 64 7.11 12.37 19.03
N ASP A 65 6.09 11.57 19.37
CA ASP A 65 6.21 10.32 20.12
C ASP A 65 6.74 9.15 19.25
N GLY A 66 6.87 9.35 17.93
CA GLY A 66 7.30 8.33 16.98
C GLY A 66 6.26 7.23 16.67
N HIS A 67 5.10 7.26 17.32
CA HIS A 67 4.07 6.21 17.23
C HIS A 67 2.73 6.70 16.69
N SER A 68 2.32 7.91 17.04
CA SER A 68 1.10 8.52 16.51
C SER A 68 1.31 9.01 15.07
N HIS A 69 0.28 8.87 14.24
CA HIS A 69 0.30 9.35 12.87
C HIS A 69 -0.97 10.13 12.57
N SER A 70 -0.84 11.23 11.84
CA SER A 70 -2.02 11.86 11.25
C SER A 70 -2.58 10.95 10.15
N VAL A 71 -3.87 11.05 9.90
CA VAL A 71 -4.55 10.33 8.83
C VAL A 71 -4.67 11.22 7.60
N ARG A 72 -4.42 10.68 6.41
CA ARG A 72 -4.51 11.39 5.15
C ARG A 72 -5.10 10.44 4.09
N TRP A 73 -6.44 10.36 4.07
CA TRP A 73 -7.20 9.49 3.18
C TRP A 73 -7.88 10.25 2.05
N ASP A 74 -7.51 11.51 1.86
CA ASP A 74 -7.99 12.35 0.79
C ASP A 74 -7.46 11.88 -0.59
N ASN A 75 -8.29 12.05 -1.62
CA ASN A 75 -8.00 11.58 -2.97
C ASN A 75 -6.86 12.35 -3.65
N ASP A 76 -6.73 13.64 -3.35
CA ASP A 76 -5.65 14.44 -3.94
C ASP A 76 -4.30 13.93 -3.45
N ARG A 77 -4.22 13.61 -2.17
CA ARG A 77 -3.02 12.97 -1.59
C ARG A 77 -2.72 11.63 -2.24
N LEU A 78 -3.74 10.80 -2.45
CA LEU A 78 -3.57 9.50 -3.11
C LEU A 78 -3.02 9.68 -4.54
N ARG A 79 -3.62 10.57 -5.33
CA ARG A 79 -3.15 10.88 -6.70
C ARG A 79 -1.72 11.40 -6.72
N ASP A 80 -1.36 12.29 -5.80
CA ASP A 80 0.01 12.78 -5.64
C ASP A 80 0.99 11.65 -5.34
N GLN A 81 0.64 10.73 -4.43
CA GLN A 81 1.47 9.58 -4.09
C GLN A 81 1.67 8.64 -5.28
N LEU A 82 0.59 8.31 -5.99
CA LEU A 82 0.65 7.48 -7.20
C LEU A 82 1.50 8.15 -8.30
N ALA A 83 1.40 9.47 -8.46
CA ALA A 83 2.24 10.21 -9.39
C ALA A 83 3.73 10.15 -9.02
N GLN A 84 4.08 10.14 -7.71
CA GLN A 84 5.47 9.93 -7.27
C GLN A 84 5.96 8.52 -7.62
N VAL A 85 5.14 7.51 -7.34
CA VAL A 85 5.44 6.12 -7.70
C VAL A 85 5.68 5.99 -9.20
N GLN A 86 4.81 6.56 -10.02
CA GLN A 86 4.91 6.52 -11.47
C GLN A 86 6.16 7.24 -12.00
N ARG A 87 6.55 8.37 -11.41
CA ARG A 87 7.82 9.05 -11.75
C ARG A 87 9.04 8.16 -11.47
N GLY A 88 9.00 7.38 -10.39
CA GLY A 88 10.02 6.39 -10.12
C GLY A 88 9.99 5.24 -11.12
N ALA A 89 8.82 4.70 -11.39
CA ALA A 89 8.62 3.58 -12.30
C ALA A 89 9.07 3.90 -13.73
N SER A 90 8.86 5.13 -14.22
CA SER A 90 9.30 5.55 -15.54
C SER A 90 10.84 5.59 -15.74
N ARG A 91 11.59 5.54 -14.64
CA ARG A 91 13.07 5.48 -14.66
C ARG A 91 13.60 4.04 -14.59
N ARG A 92 12.73 3.04 -14.54
CA ARG A 92 13.15 1.64 -14.53
C ARG A 92 13.70 1.26 -15.90
N GLY A 93 14.88 0.66 -15.90
CA GLY A 93 15.49 0.12 -17.12
C GLY A 93 15.14 -1.34 -17.40
N ASP A 94 14.37 -1.99 -16.50
CA ASP A 94 14.10 -3.43 -16.56
C ASP A 94 12.75 -3.78 -17.26
N GLY A 95 12.02 -2.78 -17.75
CA GLY A 95 10.72 -2.96 -18.43
C GLY A 95 9.60 -3.49 -17.54
N ARG A 96 9.80 -3.58 -16.22
CA ARG A 96 8.81 -4.13 -15.28
C ARG A 96 7.91 -3.04 -14.73
N GLY A 97 6.64 -3.39 -14.54
CA GLY A 97 5.71 -2.57 -13.77
C GLY A 97 6.03 -2.60 -12.27
N VAL A 98 5.44 -1.68 -11.53
CA VAL A 98 5.38 -1.69 -10.08
C VAL A 98 3.92 -1.89 -9.66
N GLU A 99 3.68 -2.82 -8.75
CA GLU A 99 2.36 -3.05 -8.20
C GLU A 99 2.09 -2.08 -7.06
N CYS A 100 0.88 -1.53 -6.98
CA CYS A 100 0.46 -0.70 -5.85
C CYS A 100 -0.39 -1.50 -4.87
N ASN A 101 0.02 -1.47 -3.60
CA ASN A 101 -0.68 -2.07 -2.48
C ASN A 101 -1.35 -0.97 -1.64
N ALA A 102 -2.59 -1.19 -1.22
CA ALA A 102 -3.25 -0.38 -0.19
C ALA A 102 -3.43 -1.17 1.10
N LEU A 103 -2.96 -0.62 2.22
CA LEU A 103 -3.26 -1.16 3.54
C LEU A 103 -4.63 -0.64 3.99
N VAL A 104 -5.63 -1.50 3.88
CA VAL A 104 -7.00 -1.19 4.32
C VAL A 104 -7.03 -1.01 5.83
N GLN A 105 -7.53 0.12 6.28
CA GLN A 105 -7.61 0.48 7.70
C GLN A 105 -8.95 0.10 8.31
N VAL A 106 -10.03 0.17 7.52
CA VAL A 106 -11.39 -0.14 7.96
C VAL A 106 -12.07 -1.05 6.96
N VAL A 107 -12.62 -2.15 7.44
CA VAL A 107 -13.56 -3.02 6.72
C VAL A 107 -14.87 -3.04 7.49
N ALA A 108 -15.99 -2.75 6.85
CA ALA A 108 -17.31 -2.78 7.47
C ALA A 108 -18.37 -3.28 6.46
N ILE A 109 -18.78 -4.53 6.57
CA ILE A 109 -19.90 -5.06 5.78
C ILE A 109 -21.19 -4.58 6.43
N THR A 110 -21.93 -3.71 5.74
CA THR A 110 -23.12 -3.05 6.25
C THR A 110 -24.04 -2.59 5.12
N GLY A 111 -25.34 -2.44 5.41
CA GLY A 111 -26.28 -1.78 4.49
C GLY A 111 -26.24 -0.25 4.55
N ASP A 112 -25.54 0.33 5.52
CA ASP A 112 -25.43 1.79 5.70
C ASP A 112 -23.96 2.23 5.80
N ARG A 113 -23.31 2.35 4.65
CA ARG A 113 -21.92 2.83 4.57
C ARG A 113 -21.78 4.30 4.96
N GLN A 114 -22.87 5.12 4.83
CA GLN A 114 -22.80 6.53 5.19
C GLN A 114 -22.67 6.72 6.71
N ALA A 115 -23.34 5.89 7.48
CA ALA A 115 -23.15 5.87 8.94
C ALA A 115 -21.68 5.57 9.32
N VAL A 116 -21.03 4.63 8.63
CA VAL A 116 -19.61 4.33 8.85
C VAL A 116 -18.73 5.53 8.50
N TYR A 117 -18.96 6.17 7.36
CA TYR A 117 -18.17 7.33 6.93
C TYR A 117 -18.35 8.53 7.88
N THR A 118 -19.57 8.78 8.34
CA THR A 118 -19.85 9.83 9.32
C THR A 118 -19.14 9.56 10.65
N ALA A 119 -19.25 8.34 11.17
CA ALA A 119 -18.58 7.95 12.42
C ALA A 119 -17.05 8.03 12.33
N LEU A 120 -16.46 7.74 11.17
CA LEU A 120 -15.03 7.89 10.97
C LEU A 120 -14.61 9.36 10.93
N ALA A 121 -15.37 10.22 10.24
CA ALA A 121 -15.10 11.66 10.17
C ALA A 121 -15.24 12.36 11.53
N GLU A 122 -16.11 11.87 12.42
CA GLU A 122 -16.23 12.38 13.80
C GLU A 122 -15.03 12.00 14.68
N ARG A 123 -14.34 10.90 14.37
CA ARG A 123 -13.23 10.36 15.18
C ARG A 123 -11.86 10.78 14.69
N VAL A 124 -11.75 11.14 13.43
CA VAL A 124 -10.47 11.42 12.79
C VAL A 124 -10.50 12.79 12.14
N ASP A 125 -9.71 13.69 12.68
CA ASP A 125 -9.62 15.07 12.21
C ASP A 125 -9.23 15.14 10.73
N GLY A 126 -9.94 15.98 9.97
CA GLY A 126 -9.67 16.26 8.57
C GLY A 126 -10.23 15.26 7.59
N LEU A 127 -10.92 14.19 8.03
CA LEU A 127 -11.66 13.31 7.14
C LEU A 127 -13.01 13.92 6.76
N LYS A 128 -13.37 13.77 5.50
CA LYS A 128 -14.69 14.15 4.98
C LYS A 128 -15.42 12.91 4.52
N PRO A 129 -16.67 12.65 4.99
CA PRO A 129 -17.43 11.46 4.62
C PRO A 129 -17.48 11.23 3.10
N GLY A 130 -17.69 12.30 2.32
CA GLY A 130 -17.78 12.22 0.86
C GLY A 130 -16.48 11.81 0.13
N GLU A 131 -15.32 11.93 0.80
CA GLU A 131 -14.03 11.52 0.24
C GLU A 131 -13.72 10.03 0.51
N LEU A 132 -14.39 9.43 1.50
CA LEU A 132 -14.12 8.04 1.92
C LEU A 132 -14.61 6.99 0.92
N ASP A 133 -15.59 7.35 0.08
CA ASP A 133 -16.08 6.44 -0.96
C ASP A 133 -15.02 6.12 -2.01
N ALA A 134 -14.16 7.05 -2.35
CA ALA A 134 -13.07 6.85 -3.30
C ALA A 134 -11.73 6.45 -2.62
N SER A 135 -11.67 6.46 -1.29
CA SER A 135 -10.46 6.12 -0.55
C SER A 135 -10.23 4.60 -0.52
N PRO A 136 -9.02 4.10 -0.85
CA PRO A 136 -8.70 2.67 -0.78
C PRO A 136 -8.51 2.17 0.67
N TYR A 137 -8.49 3.07 1.65
CA TYR A 137 -8.20 2.74 3.05
C TYR A 137 -9.45 2.35 3.84
N VAL A 138 -10.65 2.57 3.28
CA VAL A 138 -11.93 2.25 3.91
C VAL A 138 -12.76 1.44 2.92
N LEU A 139 -13.11 0.22 3.27
CA LEU A 139 -14.01 -0.65 2.51
C LEU A 139 -15.28 -0.86 3.36
N ALA A 140 -16.32 -0.07 3.06
CA ALA A 140 -17.60 -0.12 3.77
C ALA A 140 -18.76 -0.19 2.77
N GLY A 141 -19.77 -1.00 3.10
CA GLY A 141 -20.97 -1.24 2.29
C GLY A 141 -21.38 -2.71 2.31
N THR A 142 -22.30 -3.08 1.44
CA THR A 142 -22.61 -4.49 1.18
C THR A 142 -21.42 -5.19 0.53
N VAL A 143 -21.44 -6.51 0.50
CA VAL A 143 -20.37 -7.31 -0.16
C VAL A 143 -20.18 -6.88 -1.61
N ASP A 144 -21.27 -6.71 -2.37
CA ASP A 144 -21.24 -6.32 -3.78
C ASP A 144 -20.73 -4.88 -3.96
N GLU A 145 -21.12 -3.95 -3.08
CA GLU A 145 -20.62 -2.58 -3.11
C GLU A 145 -19.12 -2.51 -2.84
N ILE A 146 -18.61 -3.33 -1.91
CA ILE A 146 -17.18 -3.40 -1.62
C ILE A 146 -16.43 -4.04 -2.78
N ALA A 147 -16.94 -5.12 -3.37
CA ALA A 147 -16.33 -5.76 -4.54
C ALA A 147 -16.24 -4.78 -5.72
N THR A 148 -17.34 -4.11 -6.07
CA THR A 148 -17.37 -3.06 -7.10
C THR A 148 -16.38 -1.92 -6.81
N LYS A 149 -16.25 -1.52 -5.53
CA LYS A 149 -15.26 -0.50 -5.14
C LYS A 149 -13.83 -0.97 -5.35
N VAL A 150 -13.50 -2.22 -5.00
CA VAL A 150 -12.18 -2.81 -5.21
C VAL A 150 -11.82 -2.83 -6.70
N GLU A 151 -12.75 -3.27 -7.56
CA GLU A 151 -12.57 -3.26 -9.02
C GLU A 151 -12.34 -1.85 -9.54
N ARG A 152 -13.16 -0.89 -9.14
CA ARG A 152 -13.00 0.53 -9.51
C ARG A 152 -11.63 1.10 -9.09
N LEU A 153 -11.16 0.77 -7.89
CA LEU A 153 -9.85 1.22 -7.40
C LEU A 153 -8.69 0.61 -8.21
N ALA A 154 -8.86 -0.63 -8.68
CA ALA A 154 -7.88 -1.24 -9.58
C ALA A 154 -7.87 -0.55 -10.96
N GLU A 155 -9.04 -0.24 -11.52
CA GLU A 155 -9.17 0.43 -12.82
C GLU A 155 -8.71 1.89 -12.79
N GLU A 156 -9.13 2.66 -11.78
CA GLU A 156 -8.86 4.11 -11.70
C GLU A 156 -7.45 4.43 -11.21
N TYR A 157 -6.95 3.67 -10.24
CA TYR A 157 -5.68 3.98 -9.56
C TYR A 157 -4.59 2.92 -9.74
N GLY A 158 -4.89 1.80 -10.39
CA GLY A 158 -3.94 0.69 -10.53
C GLY A 158 -3.59 0.02 -9.20
N ILE A 159 -4.47 0.12 -8.19
CA ILE A 159 -4.29 -0.55 -6.90
C ILE A 159 -4.89 -1.94 -7.00
N THR A 160 -4.03 -2.94 -7.19
CA THR A 160 -4.43 -4.36 -7.42
C THR A 160 -4.20 -5.25 -6.21
N TYR A 161 -3.46 -4.76 -5.22
CA TYR A 161 -3.15 -5.51 -4.00
C TYR A 161 -3.74 -4.80 -2.77
N PHE A 162 -4.68 -5.45 -2.10
CA PHE A 162 -5.30 -4.95 -0.87
C PHE A 162 -4.86 -5.80 0.32
N ALA A 163 -4.20 -5.18 1.30
CA ALA A 163 -3.86 -5.83 2.57
C ALA A 163 -4.96 -5.51 3.60
N VAL A 164 -5.65 -6.53 4.07
CA VAL A 164 -6.72 -6.42 5.07
C VAL A 164 -6.33 -7.14 6.35
N ARG A 165 -6.79 -6.63 7.50
CA ARG A 165 -6.53 -7.23 8.81
C ARG A 165 -7.68 -8.13 9.29
N ALA A 166 -8.91 -7.82 8.89
CA ALA A 166 -10.13 -8.53 9.27
C ALA A 166 -10.43 -9.65 8.25
N LEU A 167 -9.69 -10.75 8.28
CA LEU A 167 -9.76 -11.81 7.28
C LEU A 167 -11.14 -12.47 7.24
N ASP A 168 -11.70 -12.81 8.40
CA ASP A 168 -13.01 -13.48 8.47
C ASP A 168 -14.13 -12.59 7.94
N ASP A 169 -14.11 -11.30 8.29
CA ASP A 169 -15.08 -10.33 7.81
C ASP A 169 -14.95 -10.05 6.30
N PHE A 170 -13.75 -10.18 5.75
CA PHE A 170 -13.49 -9.91 4.34
C PHE A 170 -13.66 -11.13 3.42
N ALA A 171 -13.74 -12.34 3.97
CA ALA A 171 -13.90 -13.57 3.20
C ALA A 171 -15.10 -13.56 2.23
N PRO A 172 -16.29 -13.00 2.57
CA PRO A 172 -17.39 -12.87 1.60
C PRO A 172 -17.04 -12.01 0.38
N VAL A 173 -16.28 -10.93 0.56
CA VAL A 173 -15.85 -10.05 -0.54
C VAL A 173 -14.86 -10.78 -1.46
N ILE A 174 -13.91 -11.55 -0.89
CA ILE A 174 -12.99 -12.36 -1.71
C ILE A 174 -13.75 -13.33 -2.61
N ARG A 175 -14.83 -13.93 -2.11
CA ARG A 175 -15.66 -14.84 -2.92
C ARG A 175 -16.43 -14.11 -4.02
N ALA A 176 -16.82 -12.86 -3.80
CA ALA A 176 -17.51 -12.05 -4.81
C ALA A 176 -16.59 -11.54 -5.93
N LEU A 177 -15.27 -11.47 -5.67
CA LEU A 177 -14.25 -11.04 -6.63
C LEU A 177 -13.70 -12.21 -7.49
N GLN A 178 -14.10 -13.45 -7.24
CA GLN A 178 -13.67 -14.65 -7.99
C GLN A 178 -14.63 -14.99 -9.13
#